data_bae21565aad6959fd091fae4189137d5
#
_entry.id   bae21565aad6959fd091fae4189137d5
#
_cell.length_a   1.000
_cell.length_b   1.000
_cell.length_c   1.000
_cell.angle_alpha   90.00
_cell.angle_beta   90.00
_cell.angle_gamma   90.00
#
_symmetry.space_group_name_H-M   'P 1'
#
loop_
_entity.id
_entity.type
_entity.pdbx_description
1 polymer ?
#
loop_
_entity_poly.entity_id
_entity_poly.type
_entity_poly.pdbx_seq_one_letter_code
_entity_poly.pdbx_strand_id
1 'polypeptide(L)'
;MASQLQRSRFRTGLYLFPFLLSALVLWAKIKIGPTSDEWRHVSSEGSLSEYGTAVAYLLIPIFAYPMLKQFKRQGKRLMASLYALFIAGAVFIGMEEISWGQRILGFQEPQFWTDHNVQSEFTFHNFAFFQNNLLHLSFVIAGFIGSFCWLGLRYWQKRQHASRTDTSQLAPKLEPTYLLPDWPLSSFFYPTLIFYSLLEFTDIAQRFNFLHSADQEHWEFIMSLGVLMFVVINFFRQGQERDRMRQDLT
;
A
#
# COMPACT_ATOMS: atom_id res chain seq x y z
N MET A 1 -31.74 7.49 -6.06
CA MET A 1 -31.25 8.38 -4.98
C MET A 1 -30.58 7.59 -3.84
N ALA A 2 -31.18 6.56 -3.27
CA ALA A 2 -30.59 5.76 -2.18
C ALA A 2 -29.22 5.13 -2.50
N SER A 3 -29.02 4.58 -3.70
CA SER A 3 -27.74 3.96 -4.11
C SER A 3 -26.59 4.98 -4.26
N GLN A 4 -26.85 6.22 -4.64
CA GLN A 4 -25.83 7.26 -4.75
C GLN A 4 -25.41 7.76 -3.36
N LEU A 5 -26.35 7.93 -2.45
CA LEU A 5 -26.08 8.29 -1.04
C LEU A 5 -25.26 7.21 -0.34
N GLN A 6 -25.58 5.94 -0.57
CA GLN A 6 -24.83 4.81 0.00
C GLN A 6 -23.40 4.76 -0.53
N ARG A 7 -23.19 4.97 -1.84
CA ARG A 7 -21.85 5.03 -2.44
C ARG A 7 -21.04 6.22 -1.90
N SER A 8 -21.67 7.38 -1.72
CA SER A 8 -21.01 8.56 -1.15
C SER A 8 -20.56 8.29 0.28
N ARG A 9 -21.44 7.76 1.15
CA ARG A 9 -21.14 7.43 2.55
C ARG A 9 -20.01 6.41 2.66
N PHE A 10 -20.01 5.37 1.83
CA PHE A 10 -18.93 4.38 1.78
C PHE A 10 -17.59 5.03 1.44
N ARG A 11 -17.55 5.87 0.39
CA ARG A 11 -16.32 6.58 -0.02
C ARG A 11 -15.80 7.53 1.07
N THR A 12 -16.68 8.24 1.75
CA THR A 12 -16.33 9.11 2.87
C THR A 12 -15.81 8.30 4.05
N GLY A 13 -16.48 7.19 4.40
CA GLY A 13 -16.02 6.29 5.46
C GLY A 13 -14.64 5.72 5.15
N LEU A 14 -14.42 5.28 3.91
CA LEU A 14 -13.14 4.76 3.46
C LEU A 14 -12.03 5.83 3.57
N TYR A 15 -12.33 7.08 3.22
CA TYR A 15 -11.39 8.19 3.33
C TYR A 15 -11.07 8.55 4.79
N LEU A 16 -12.05 8.48 5.69
CA LEU A 16 -11.85 8.83 7.10
C LEU A 16 -11.19 7.72 7.93
N PHE A 17 -11.32 6.47 7.49
CA PHE A 17 -10.86 5.30 8.25
C PHE A 17 -9.37 5.35 8.64
N PRO A 18 -8.41 5.68 7.73
CA PRO A 18 -6.99 5.74 8.10
C PRO A 18 -6.68 6.83 9.13
N PHE A 19 -7.40 7.95 9.10
CA PHE A 19 -7.22 9.01 10.11
C PHE A 19 -7.71 8.57 11.48
N LEU A 20 -8.83 7.84 11.54
CA LEU A 20 -9.33 7.26 12.80
C LEU A 20 -8.34 6.21 13.34
N LEU A 21 -7.79 5.37 12.47
CA LEU A 21 -6.79 4.39 12.86
C LEU A 21 -5.50 5.07 13.33
N SER A 22 -5.03 6.09 12.63
CA SER A 22 -3.87 6.89 13.03
C SER A 22 -4.09 7.57 14.40
N ALA A 23 -5.29 8.14 14.60
CA ALA A 23 -5.64 8.74 15.88
C ALA A 23 -5.67 7.72 17.01
N LEU A 24 -6.14 6.50 16.75
CA LEU A 24 -6.12 5.39 17.72
C LEU A 24 -4.69 4.98 18.09
N VAL A 25 -3.80 4.85 17.10
CA VAL A 25 -2.37 4.53 17.30
C VAL A 25 -1.71 5.62 18.16
N LEU A 26 -1.92 6.90 17.81
CA LEU A 26 -1.36 8.01 18.58
C LEU A 26 -1.92 8.09 20.01
N TRP A 27 -3.21 7.84 20.16
CA TRP A 27 -3.85 7.76 21.48
C TRP A 27 -3.27 6.63 22.33
N ALA A 28 -3.11 5.44 21.77
CA ALA A 28 -2.51 4.29 22.44
C ALA A 28 -1.07 4.60 22.86
N LYS A 29 -0.28 5.21 21.98
CA LYS A 29 1.09 5.65 22.26
C LYS A 29 1.16 6.61 23.44
N ILE A 30 0.27 7.62 23.49
CA ILE A 30 0.20 8.58 24.60
C ILE A 30 -0.19 7.88 25.92
N LYS A 31 -1.11 6.91 25.85
CA LYS A 31 -1.60 6.19 27.05
C LYS A 31 -0.58 5.21 27.61
N ILE A 32 0.12 4.49 26.77
CA ILE A 32 1.15 3.51 27.15
C ILE A 32 2.43 4.23 27.61
N GLY A 33 2.73 5.36 26.98
CA GLY A 33 3.94 6.16 27.20
C GLY A 33 4.84 6.10 25.98
N PRO A 34 5.05 7.24 25.30
CA PRO A 34 5.76 7.27 24.00
C PRO A 34 7.19 6.76 24.03
N THR A 35 7.84 6.75 25.19
CA THR A 35 9.21 6.29 25.41
C THR A 35 9.30 5.03 26.27
N SER A 36 8.16 4.43 26.63
CA SER A 36 8.14 3.24 27.48
C SER A 36 8.62 1.98 26.75
N ASP A 37 9.11 1.01 27.52
CA ASP A 37 9.49 -0.28 26.95
C ASP A 37 8.27 -1.06 26.45
N GLU A 38 7.11 -0.86 27.10
CA GLU A 38 5.84 -1.43 26.65
C GLU A 38 5.44 -0.92 25.27
N TRP A 39 5.59 0.38 25.00
CA TRP A 39 5.31 0.92 23.68
C TRP A 39 6.28 0.39 22.63
N ARG A 40 7.57 0.35 22.95
CA ARG A 40 8.59 -0.22 22.06
C ARG A 40 8.26 -1.67 21.72
N HIS A 41 7.85 -2.48 22.70
CA HIS A 41 7.48 -3.88 22.46
C HIS A 41 6.26 -4.03 21.54
N VAL A 42 5.25 -3.15 21.68
CA VAL A 42 4.05 -3.16 20.80
C VAL A 42 4.35 -2.67 19.39
N SER A 43 5.37 -1.82 19.23
CA SER A 43 5.70 -1.14 17.97
C SER A 43 6.91 -1.76 17.25
N SER A 44 7.66 -2.64 17.94
CA SER A 44 8.85 -3.28 17.38
C SER A 44 8.50 -4.41 16.42
N GLU A 45 9.52 -4.97 15.84
CA GLU A 45 9.45 -6.18 15.01
C GLU A 45 8.79 -7.35 15.75
N GLY A 46 8.03 -8.15 15.01
CA GLY A 46 7.12 -9.16 15.57
C GLY A 46 5.83 -8.58 16.12
N SER A 47 5.57 -7.28 15.88
CA SER A 47 4.33 -6.65 16.33
C SER A 47 3.11 -7.09 15.52
N LEU A 48 1.93 -6.84 16.08
CA LEU A 48 0.66 -7.09 15.37
C LEU A 48 0.55 -6.28 14.08
N SER A 49 1.15 -5.09 14.02
CA SER A 49 1.17 -4.23 12.83
C SER A 49 1.99 -4.84 11.71
N GLU A 50 3.18 -5.35 11.99
CA GLU A 50 4.03 -6.04 11.03
C GLU A 50 3.36 -7.30 10.45
N TYR A 51 2.82 -8.17 11.31
CA TYR A 51 2.03 -9.31 10.83
C TYR A 51 0.79 -8.88 10.04
N GLY A 52 0.15 -7.78 10.42
CA GLY A 52 -0.95 -7.18 9.68
C GLY A 52 -0.53 -6.71 8.29
N THR A 53 0.64 -6.08 8.18
CA THR A 53 1.27 -5.68 6.91
C THR A 53 1.53 -6.90 6.04
N ALA A 54 2.15 -7.94 6.58
CA ALA A 54 2.39 -9.20 5.88
C ALA A 54 1.10 -9.80 5.33
N VAL A 55 0.07 -9.94 6.16
CA VAL A 55 -1.24 -10.48 5.77
C VAL A 55 -1.87 -9.63 4.68
N ALA A 56 -1.84 -8.30 4.79
CA ALA A 56 -2.40 -7.42 3.78
C ALA A 56 -1.73 -7.62 2.42
N TYR A 57 -0.40 -7.67 2.36
CA TYR A 57 0.33 -7.92 1.11
C TYR A 57 0.12 -9.32 0.56
N LEU A 58 0.11 -10.37 1.39
CA LEU A 58 -0.10 -11.76 0.97
C LEU A 58 -1.55 -12.02 0.50
N LEU A 59 -2.52 -11.20 0.87
CA LEU A 59 -3.89 -11.27 0.34
C LEU A 59 -4.02 -10.63 -1.06
N ILE A 60 -3.13 -9.73 -1.46
CA ILE A 60 -3.18 -9.06 -2.77
C ILE A 60 -3.26 -10.04 -3.94
N PRO A 61 -2.45 -11.11 -4.02
CA PRO A 61 -2.50 -12.09 -5.11
C PRO A 61 -3.88 -12.70 -5.32
N ILE A 62 -4.66 -12.91 -4.27
CA ILE A 62 -6.00 -13.51 -4.35
C ILE A 62 -6.93 -12.69 -5.27
N PHE A 63 -6.86 -11.36 -5.14
CA PHE A 63 -7.69 -10.43 -5.92
C PHE A 63 -7.02 -9.99 -7.22
N ALA A 64 -5.69 -9.85 -7.24
CA ALA A 64 -4.95 -9.38 -8.40
C ALA A 64 -4.77 -10.45 -9.49
N TYR A 65 -4.67 -11.74 -9.13
CA TYR A 65 -4.46 -12.81 -10.10
C TYR A 65 -5.63 -13.03 -11.07
N PRO A 66 -6.91 -13.00 -10.64
CA PRO A 66 -8.03 -13.02 -11.58
C PRO A 66 -8.00 -11.84 -12.56
N MET A 67 -7.59 -10.65 -12.09
CA MET A 67 -7.45 -9.45 -12.92
C MET A 67 -6.34 -9.62 -13.96
N LEU A 68 -5.18 -10.14 -13.56
CA LEU A 68 -4.08 -10.51 -14.45
C LEU A 68 -4.56 -11.44 -15.57
N LYS A 69 -5.31 -12.50 -15.21
CA LYS A 69 -5.88 -13.44 -16.20
C LYS A 69 -6.82 -12.74 -17.18
N GLN A 70 -7.64 -11.83 -16.69
CA GLN A 70 -8.57 -11.08 -17.54
C GLN A 70 -7.83 -10.14 -18.50
N PHE A 71 -6.80 -9.40 -18.05
CA PHE A 71 -5.98 -8.57 -18.93
C PHE A 71 -5.28 -9.39 -20.01
N LYS A 72 -4.75 -10.58 -19.66
CA LYS A 72 -4.20 -11.52 -20.65
C LYS A 72 -5.24 -11.94 -21.70
N ARG A 73 -6.45 -12.30 -21.28
CA ARG A 73 -7.56 -12.69 -22.18
C ARG A 73 -8.00 -11.54 -23.11
N GLN A 74 -7.93 -10.30 -22.62
CA GLN A 74 -8.24 -9.10 -23.41
C GLN A 74 -7.10 -8.64 -24.33
N GLY A 75 -5.96 -9.36 -24.37
CA GLY A 75 -4.80 -8.95 -25.15
C GLY A 75 -4.04 -7.74 -24.59
N LYS A 76 -4.37 -7.25 -23.40
CA LYS A 76 -3.75 -6.09 -22.73
C LYS A 76 -2.44 -6.51 -22.06
N ARG A 77 -1.43 -6.86 -22.88
CA ARG A 77 -0.15 -7.44 -22.41
C ARG A 77 0.56 -6.59 -21.39
N LEU A 78 0.62 -5.25 -21.62
CA LEU A 78 1.28 -4.33 -20.67
C LEU A 78 0.60 -4.33 -19.31
N MET A 79 -0.74 -4.24 -19.25
CA MET A 79 -1.50 -4.33 -17.99
C MET A 79 -1.26 -5.67 -17.30
N ALA A 80 -1.26 -6.76 -18.06
CA ALA A 80 -0.98 -8.08 -17.52
C ALA A 80 0.44 -8.18 -16.93
N SER A 81 1.46 -7.63 -17.59
CA SER A 81 2.83 -7.61 -17.07
C SER A 81 2.97 -6.75 -15.82
N LEU A 82 2.32 -5.58 -15.77
CA LEU A 82 2.30 -4.71 -14.58
C LEU A 82 1.63 -5.41 -13.39
N TYR A 83 0.52 -6.12 -13.61
CA TYR A 83 -0.14 -6.89 -12.56
C TYR A 83 0.67 -8.12 -12.12
N ALA A 84 1.40 -8.77 -13.03
CA ALA A 84 2.33 -9.85 -12.67
C ALA A 84 3.46 -9.34 -11.77
N LEU A 85 4.06 -8.20 -12.13
CA LEU A 85 5.09 -7.54 -11.31
C LEU A 85 4.53 -7.08 -9.96
N PHE A 86 3.33 -6.52 -9.95
CA PHE A 86 2.65 -6.09 -8.73
C PHE A 86 2.38 -7.26 -7.78
N ILE A 87 1.90 -8.40 -8.30
CA ILE A 87 1.70 -9.63 -7.50
C ILE A 87 3.03 -10.12 -6.94
N ALA A 88 4.08 -10.20 -7.77
CA ALA A 88 5.40 -10.63 -7.33
C ALA A 88 5.96 -9.71 -6.23
N GLY A 89 5.84 -8.39 -6.42
CA GLY A 89 6.25 -7.40 -5.42
C GLY A 89 5.47 -7.51 -4.11
N ALA A 90 4.15 -7.71 -4.19
CA ALA A 90 3.33 -7.89 -2.99
C ALA A 90 3.70 -9.15 -2.21
N VAL A 91 3.92 -10.27 -2.90
CA VAL A 91 4.39 -11.51 -2.24
C VAL A 91 5.77 -11.29 -1.64
N PHE A 92 6.69 -10.64 -2.36
CA PHE A 92 8.02 -10.35 -1.85
C PHE A 92 7.95 -9.51 -0.57
N ILE A 93 7.24 -8.38 -0.57
CA ILE A 93 7.09 -7.53 0.63
C ILE A 93 6.44 -8.32 1.77
N GLY A 94 5.34 -9.03 1.52
CA GLY A 94 4.69 -9.83 2.57
C GLY A 94 5.57 -10.92 3.15
N MET A 95 6.50 -11.51 2.38
CA MET A 95 7.49 -12.48 2.87
C MET A 95 8.62 -11.80 3.65
N GLU A 96 9.04 -10.60 3.24
CA GLU A 96 10.00 -9.77 3.98
C GLU A 96 9.48 -9.45 5.38
N GLU A 97 8.21 -9.07 5.53
CA GLU A 97 7.57 -8.73 6.82
C GLU A 97 7.55 -9.92 7.82
N ILE A 98 7.50 -11.15 7.34
CA ILE A 98 7.58 -12.35 8.18
C ILE A 98 8.98 -12.98 8.19
N SER A 99 10.00 -12.24 7.81
CA SER A 99 11.40 -12.70 7.72
C SER A 99 11.53 -14.03 6.97
N TRP A 100 10.78 -14.15 5.85
CA TRP A 100 10.69 -15.37 5.03
C TRP A 100 10.32 -16.62 5.84
N GLY A 101 9.61 -16.43 6.93
CA GLY A 101 9.18 -17.50 7.82
C GLY A 101 10.22 -17.89 8.89
N GLN A 102 11.35 -17.22 8.99
CA GLN A 102 12.39 -17.49 9.98
C GLN A 102 11.83 -17.52 11.41
N ARG A 103 11.05 -16.50 11.79
CA ARG A 103 10.45 -16.39 13.12
C ARG A 103 9.40 -17.50 13.40
N ILE A 104 8.74 -18.00 12.34
CA ILE A 104 7.69 -19.02 12.44
C ILE A 104 8.32 -20.42 12.52
N LEU A 105 9.35 -20.68 11.71
CA LEU A 105 9.99 -21.99 11.56
C LEU A 105 11.19 -22.18 12.50
N GLY A 106 11.70 -21.09 13.09
CA GLY A 106 12.80 -21.13 14.06
C GLY A 106 14.16 -21.51 13.47
N PHE A 107 14.40 -21.25 12.17
CA PHE A 107 15.70 -21.49 11.59
C PHE A 107 16.67 -20.33 11.82
N GLN A 108 17.96 -20.63 11.85
CA GLN A 108 19.01 -19.63 11.95
C GLN A 108 19.36 -19.11 10.55
N GLU A 109 19.56 -17.80 10.43
CA GLU A 109 20.03 -17.18 9.21
C GLU A 109 21.45 -17.66 8.87
N PRO A 110 21.80 -17.76 7.56
CA PRO A 110 23.17 -17.99 7.13
C PRO A 110 24.09 -16.86 7.59
N GLN A 111 25.35 -17.16 7.89
CA GLN A 111 26.34 -16.20 8.41
C GLN A 111 26.46 -14.94 7.54
N PHE A 112 26.33 -15.06 6.22
CA PHE A 112 26.31 -13.90 5.31
C PHE A 112 25.25 -12.86 5.69
N TRP A 113 24.05 -13.31 6.15
CA TRP A 113 22.96 -12.41 6.55
C TRP A 113 23.26 -11.76 7.90
N THR A 114 23.77 -12.54 8.87
CA THR A 114 24.19 -12.04 10.18
C THR A 114 25.23 -10.93 10.06
N ASP A 115 26.17 -11.06 9.10
CA ASP A 115 27.27 -10.11 8.91
C ASP A 115 26.82 -8.81 8.23
N HIS A 116 25.70 -8.79 7.48
CA HIS A 116 25.27 -7.66 6.66
C HIS A 116 23.91 -7.09 7.05
N ASN A 117 23.15 -7.79 7.88
CA ASN A 117 21.81 -7.39 8.33
C ASN A 117 21.90 -6.78 9.72
N VAL A 118 21.31 -5.59 9.91
CA VAL A 118 21.41 -4.84 11.19
C VAL A 118 20.57 -5.46 12.31
N GLN A 119 19.66 -6.39 11.97
CA GLN A 119 18.70 -6.97 12.93
C GLN A 119 18.86 -8.49 13.09
N SER A 120 19.87 -9.11 12.44
CA SER A 120 20.09 -10.56 12.44
C SER A 120 18.85 -11.34 11.99
N GLU A 121 18.21 -10.87 10.92
CA GLU A 121 17.02 -11.47 10.33
C GLU A 121 17.23 -11.85 8.87
N PHE A 122 16.49 -12.84 8.42
CA PHE A 122 16.53 -13.26 7.02
C PHE A 122 15.65 -12.37 6.15
N THR A 123 16.01 -11.08 6.07
CA THR A 123 15.29 -10.04 5.30
C THR A 123 16.26 -9.18 4.49
N PHE A 124 15.85 -8.74 3.31
CA PHE A 124 16.66 -7.84 2.46
C PHE A 124 16.55 -6.38 2.92
N HIS A 125 15.37 -5.96 3.39
CA HIS A 125 15.14 -4.57 3.76
C HIS A 125 15.98 -4.15 4.99
N ASN A 126 16.39 -5.10 5.83
CA ASN A 126 17.25 -4.88 7.00
C ASN A 126 18.74 -4.88 6.66
N PHE A 127 19.13 -5.03 5.40
CA PHE A 127 20.53 -4.80 5.03
C PHE A 127 20.87 -3.33 5.22
N ALA A 128 22.03 -3.05 5.84
CA ALA A 128 22.50 -1.70 6.19
C ALA A 128 22.42 -0.71 5.01
N PHE A 129 22.71 -1.18 3.78
CA PHE A 129 22.60 -0.35 2.58
C PHE A 129 21.16 0.07 2.28
N PHE A 130 20.20 -0.85 2.35
CA PHE A 130 18.79 -0.54 2.08
C PHE A 130 18.19 0.31 3.19
N GLN A 131 18.39 -0.09 4.44
CA GLN A 131 17.82 0.59 5.60
C GLN A 131 18.33 2.04 5.72
N ASN A 132 19.62 2.27 5.52
CA ASN A 132 20.20 3.59 5.70
C ASN A 132 20.02 4.56 4.50
N ASN A 133 19.73 4.04 3.28
CA ASN A 133 19.77 4.89 2.09
C ASN A 133 18.48 4.86 1.27
N LEU A 134 17.74 3.76 1.23
CA LEU A 134 16.67 3.58 0.26
C LEU A 134 15.30 3.38 0.89
N LEU A 135 15.21 2.80 2.07
CA LEU A 135 13.94 2.39 2.67
C LEU A 135 13.01 3.58 2.91
N HIS A 136 13.47 4.57 3.67
CA HIS A 136 12.69 5.77 3.97
C HIS A 136 12.28 6.53 2.71
N LEU A 137 13.22 6.72 1.77
CA LEU A 137 12.92 7.37 0.50
C LEU A 137 11.88 6.61 -0.32
N SER A 138 11.93 5.28 -0.32
CA SER A 138 10.94 4.43 -0.99
C SER A 138 9.54 4.64 -0.41
N PHE A 139 9.40 4.73 0.91
CA PHE A 139 8.13 5.01 1.58
C PHE A 139 7.65 6.44 1.32
N VAL A 140 8.54 7.44 1.27
CA VAL A 140 8.19 8.81 0.88
C VAL A 140 7.64 8.83 -0.55
N ILE A 141 8.32 8.17 -1.50
CA ILE A 141 7.88 8.10 -2.90
C ILE A 141 6.53 7.37 -3.01
N ALA A 142 6.40 6.19 -2.42
CA ALA A 142 5.16 5.41 -2.43
C ALA A 142 4.01 6.18 -1.78
N GLY A 143 4.27 6.81 -0.63
CA GLY A 143 3.33 7.67 0.07
C GLY A 143 2.89 8.86 -0.77
N PHE A 144 3.82 9.53 -1.46
CA PHE A 144 3.51 10.65 -2.36
C PHE A 144 2.67 10.21 -3.56
N ILE A 145 3.06 9.13 -4.22
CA ILE A 145 2.31 8.56 -5.34
C ILE A 145 0.88 8.22 -4.90
N GLY A 146 0.72 7.45 -3.83
CA GLY A 146 -0.58 7.05 -3.31
C GLY A 146 -1.46 8.23 -2.88
N SER A 147 -0.84 9.27 -2.29
CA SER A 147 -1.56 10.47 -1.81
C SER A 147 -2.04 11.38 -2.94
N PHE A 148 -1.27 11.57 -4.01
CA PHE A 148 -1.49 12.68 -4.94
C PHE A 148 -1.71 12.28 -6.40
N CYS A 149 -1.35 11.06 -6.84
CA CYS A 149 -1.49 10.67 -8.24
C CYS A 149 -2.95 10.68 -8.76
N TRP A 150 -3.94 10.57 -7.87
CA TRP A 150 -5.34 10.73 -8.25
C TRP A 150 -5.66 12.11 -8.84
N LEU A 151 -4.94 13.17 -8.44
CA LEU A 151 -5.07 14.50 -9.03
C LEU A 151 -4.66 14.51 -10.51
N GLY A 152 -3.49 13.91 -10.80
CA GLY A 152 -3.00 13.73 -12.17
C GLY A 152 -3.96 12.89 -13.00
N LEU A 153 -4.50 11.80 -12.42
CA LEU A 153 -5.49 10.96 -13.06
C LEU A 153 -6.76 11.73 -13.44
N ARG A 154 -7.30 12.54 -12.54
CA ARG A 154 -8.47 13.39 -12.81
C ARG A 154 -8.20 14.42 -13.88
N TYR A 155 -7.04 15.07 -13.84
CA TYR A 155 -6.64 16.04 -14.85
C TYR A 155 -6.54 15.39 -16.23
N TRP A 156 -5.91 14.23 -16.32
CA TRP A 156 -5.79 13.46 -17.55
C TRP A 156 -7.15 13.02 -18.11
N GLN A 157 -8.05 12.50 -17.24
CA GLN A 157 -9.42 12.13 -17.64
C GLN A 157 -10.22 13.32 -18.19
N LYS A 158 -10.14 14.48 -17.54
CA LYS A 158 -10.79 15.71 -18.04
C LYS A 158 -10.29 16.11 -19.42
N ARG A 159 -8.98 16.06 -19.66
CA ARG A 159 -8.40 16.35 -20.98
C ARG A 159 -8.88 15.38 -22.05
N GLN A 160 -8.91 14.09 -21.75
CA GLN A 160 -9.40 13.08 -22.69
C GLN A 160 -10.88 13.30 -23.08
N HIS A 161 -11.72 13.67 -22.13
CA HIS A 161 -13.12 14.01 -22.42
C HIS A 161 -13.26 15.24 -23.29
N ALA A 162 -12.40 16.25 -23.13
CA ALA A 162 -12.40 17.46 -23.94
C ALA A 162 -11.88 17.23 -25.38
N SER A 163 -10.98 16.26 -25.59
CA SER A 163 -10.38 15.94 -26.89
C SER A 163 -11.16 14.91 -27.71
N ARG A 164 -12.23 14.30 -27.16
CA ARG A 164 -13.02 13.24 -27.82
C ARG A 164 -14.04 13.78 -28.84
N THR A 165 -13.63 14.71 -29.68
CA THR A 165 -14.40 15.12 -30.88
C THR A 165 -13.99 14.35 -32.13
N ASP A 166 -13.00 13.46 -32.03
CA ASP A 166 -12.55 12.70 -33.21
C ASP A 166 -12.41 11.20 -32.93
N THR A 167 -12.92 10.43 -33.88
CA THR A 167 -13.22 9.00 -33.90
C THR A 167 -11.98 8.08 -34.02
N SER A 168 -10.93 8.25 -33.30
CA SER A 168 -9.86 7.25 -33.27
C SER A 168 -10.09 6.22 -32.16
N GLN A 169 -10.64 5.07 -32.54
CA GLN A 169 -10.95 3.90 -31.70
C GLN A 169 -9.73 3.13 -31.19
N LEU A 170 -8.62 3.76 -30.89
CA LEU A 170 -7.52 3.10 -30.20
C LEU A 170 -7.81 3.13 -28.70
N ALA A 171 -8.40 2.03 -28.20
CA ALA A 171 -8.53 1.83 -26.75
C ALA A 171 -7.18 2.09 -26.06
N PRO A 172 -7.12 2.89 -24.99
CA PRO A 172 -5.87 3.23 -24.35
C PRO A 172 -5.18 1.94 -23.88
N LYS A 173 -3.91 1.75 -24.27
CA LYS A 173 -3.09 0.59 -23.85
C LYS A 173 -2.94 0.47 -22.34
N LEU A 174 -3.13 1.58 -21.63
CA LEU A 174 -3.10 1.70 -20.18
C LEU A 174 -4.47 2.13 -19.65
N GLU A 175 -4.91 1.50 -18.57
CA GLU A 175 -6.11 1.85 -17.83
C GLU A 175 -5.70 2.42 -16.47
N PRO A 176 -5.49 3.73 -16.35
CA PRO A 176 -4.89 4.34 -15.15
C PRO A 176 -5.68 4.10 -13.86
N THR A 177 -6.99 3.88 -13.97
CA THR A 177 -7.86 3.55 -12.82
C THR A 177 -7.53 2.20 -12.18
N TYR A 178 -6.86 1.32 -12.91
CA TYR A 178 -6.36 0.03 -12.42
C TYR A 178 -4.89 0.09 -11.98
N LEU A 179 -4.21 1.23 -12.11
CA LEU A 179 -2.81 1.42 -11.74
C LEU A 179 -2.61 2.39 -10.58
N LEU A 180 -3.54 3.33 -10.41
CA LEU A 180 -3.42 4.40 -9.42
C LEU A 180 -4.65 4.43 -8.51
N PRO A 181 -4.48 4.64 -7.20
CA PRO A 181 -5.59 4.78 -6.28
C PRO A 181 -6.43 6.02 -6.59
N ASP A 182 -7.75 5.93 -6.43
CA ASP A 182 -8.67 7.08 -6.47
C ASP A 182 -8.64 7.82 -5.11
N TRP A 183 -9.15 9.05 -5.09
CA TRP A 183 -9.11 9.96 -3.95
C TRP A 183 -9.55 9.36 -2.58
N PRO A 184 -10.52 8.43 -2.49
CA PRO A 184 -10.89 7.88 -1.17
C PRO A 184 -9.79 7.03 -0.54
N LEU A 185 -8.87 6.51 -1.37
CA LEU A 185 -7.75 5.69 -0.90
C LEU A 185 -6.50 6.52 -0.60
N SER A 186 -6.44 7.78 -1.03
CA SER A 186 -5.27 8.64 -0.80
C SER A 186 -4.94 8.83 0.68
N SER A 187 -5.97 8.80 1.53
CA SER A 187 -5.82 8.97 2.98
C SER A 187 -5.02 7.85 3.67
N PHE A 188 -4.95 6.65 3.09
CA PHE A 188 -4.13 5.56 3.61
C PHE A 188 -2.62 5.81 3.45
N PHE A 189 -2.24 6.68 2.53
CA PHE A 189 -0.85 6.98 2.22
C PHE A 189 -0.32 8.22 2.93
N TYR A 190 -1.19 9.15 3.38
CA TYR A 190 -0.77 10.36 4.09
C TYR A 190 0.01 10.09 5.38
N PRO A 191 -0.42 9.19 6.29
CA PRO A 191 0.31 8.94 7.53
C PRO A 191 1.74 8.49 7.27
N THR A 192 1.94 7.53 6.35
CA THR A 192 3.27 7.03 5.96
C THR A 192 4.10 8.13 5.32
N LEU A 193 3.54 8.89 4.38
CA LEU A 193 4.22 10.02 3.75
C LEU A 193 4.70 11.04 4.79
N ILE A 194 3.82 11.44 5.70
CA ILE A 194 4.15 12.43 6.74
C ILE A 194 5.23 11.89 7.66
N PHE A 195 5.05 10.67 8.17
CA PHE A 195 5.98 10.05 9.12
C PHE A 195 7.39 9.94 8.54
N TYR A 196 7.55 9.33 7.37
CA TYR A 196 8.87 9.16 6.75
C TYR A 196 9.48 10.47 6.26
N SER A 197 8.65 11.43 5.83
CA SER A 197 9.16 12.78 5.50
C SER A 197 9.69 13.52 6.74
N LEU A 198 9.05 13.35 7.89
CA LEU A 198 9.53 13.93 9.14
C LEU A 198 10.83 13.27 9.61
N LEU A 199 10.96 11.96 9.46
CA LEU A 199 12.18 11.23 9.81
C LEU A 199 13.36 11.63 8.90
N GLU A 200 13.12 11.71 7.59
CA GLU A 200 14.18 11.87 6.60
C GLU A 200 14.63 13.33 6.43
N PHE A 201 13.69 14.27 6.43
CA PHE A 201 13.97 15.66 6.06
C PHE A 201 13.95 16.65 7.22
N THR A 202 13.75 16.19 8.46
CA THR A 202 13.67 17.09 9.62
C THR A 202 14.37 16.52 10.85
N ASP A 203 14.84 17.42 11.73
CA ASP A 203 15.39 17.05 13.05
C ASP A 203 14.31 16.81 14.09
N ILE A 204 13.02 16.78 13.71
CA ILE A 204 11.89 16.66 14.64
C ILE A 204 11.96 15.36 15.42
N ALA A 205 12.29 14.26 14.77
CA ALA A 205 12.43 12.96 15.42
C ALA A 205 13.51 12.98 16.52
N GLN A 206 14.59 13.73 16.33
CA GLN A 206 15.68 13.87 17.29
C GLN A 206 15.34 14.86 18.42
N ARG A 207 14.56 15.91 18.11
CA ARG A 207 14.20 16.97 19.08
C ARG A 207 13.06 16.57 20.02
N PHE A 208 12.12 15.80 19.52
CA PHE A 208 10.96 15.35 20.27
C PHE A 208 11.03 13.84 20.41
N ASN A 209 11.32 13.33 21.62
CA ASN A 209 11.29 11.88 21.94
C ASN A 209 9.91 11.23 21.75
N PHE A 210 9.09 11.78 20.85
CA PHE A 210 7.74 11.29 20.56
C PHE A 210 7.71 10.43 19.30
N LEU A 211 8.55 10.72 18.28
CA LEU A 211 8.64 9.92 17.07
C LEU A 211 9.89 9.04 17.12
N HIS A 212 9.70 7.73 17.02
CA HIS A 212 10.76 6.74 16.99
C HIS A 212 10.69 5.92 15.70
N SER A 213 11.82 5.39 15.25
CA SER A 213 11.84 4.46 14.12
C SER A 213 10.94 3.23 14.35
N ALA A 214 10.83 2.76 15.59
CA ALA A 214 9.91 1.68 15.96
C ALA A 214 8.43 1.96 15.65
N ASP A 215 8.02 3.22 15.46
CA ASP A 215 6.63 3.55 15.09
C ASP A 215 6.30 3.24 13.62
N GLN A 216 7.29 2.97 12.79
CA GLN A 216 7.14 2.76 11.34
C GLN A 216 6.13 1.66 11.01
N GLU A 217 6.12 0.56 11.77
CA GLU A 217 5.25 -0.59 11.56
C GLU A 217 3.76 -0.24 11.48
N HIS A 218 3.33 0.73 12.28
CA HIS A 218 1.92 1.15 12.29
C HIS A 218 1.54 1.92 11.03
N TRP A 219 2.45 2.75 10.51
CA TRP A 219 2.21 3.56 9.32
C TRP A 219 2.30 2.72 8.05
N GLU A 220 3.18 1.74 8.03
CA GLU A 220 3.29 0.75 6.96
C GLU A 220 2.05 -0.14 6.90
N PHE A 221 1.54 -0.57 8.05
CA PHE A 221 0.28 -1.31 8.13
C PHE A 221 -0.89 -0.51 7.55
N ILE A 222 -1.03 0.77 7.90
CA ILE A 222 -2.08 1.62 7.33
C ILE A 222 -1.94 1.73 5.82
N MET A 223 -0.73 1.92 5.30
CA MET A 223 -0.47 1.98 3.87
C MET A 223 -0.77 0.65 3.18
N SER A 224 -0.38 -0.48 3.75
CA SER A 224 -0.63 -1.82 3.20
C SER A 224 -2.13 -2.12 3.05
N LEU A 225 -2.94 -1.68 4.03
CA LEU A 225 -4.40 -1.72 3.92
C LEU A 225 -4.91 -0.90 2.74
N GLY A 226 -4.31 0.28 2.47
CA GLY A 226 -4.64 1.10 1.31
C GLY A 226 -4.36 0.40 -0.01
N VAL A 227 -3.21 -0.28 -0.12
CA VAL A 227 -2.84 -1.08 -1.30
C VAL A 227 -3.77 -2.28 -1.48
N LEU A 228 -4.09 -3.01 -0.40
CA LEU A 228 -5.05 -4.11 -0.45
C LEU A 228 -6.44 -3.63 -0.89
N MET A 229 -6.94 -2.56 -0.29
CA MET A 229 -8.25 -1.99 -0.65
C MET A 229 -8.31 -1.51 -2.10
N PHE A 230 -7.21 -0.96 -2.63
CA PHE A 230 -7.08 -0.61 -4.04
C PHE A 230 -7.33 -1.83 -4.95
N VAL A 231 -6.70 -2.94 -4.65
CA VAL A 231 -6.86 -4.18 -5.44
C VAL A 231 -8.26 -4.76 -5.30
N VAL A 232 -8.78 -4.83 -4.10
CA VAL A 232 -10.14 -5.35 -3.81
C VAL A 232 -11.19 -4.53 -4.57
N ILE A 233 -11.13 -3.19 -4.52
CA ILE A 233 -12.06 -2.33 -5.23
C ILE A 233 -11.95 -2.53 -6.75
N ASN A 234 -10.75 -2.65 -7.28
CA ASN A 234 -10.54 -2.87 -8.71
C ASN A 234 -11.02 -4.25 -9.17
N PHE A 235 -10.85 -5.28 -8.35
CA PHE A 235 -11.38 -6.61 -8.61
C PHE A 235 -12.92 -6.57 -8.75
N PHE A 236 -13.63 -5.94 -7.83
CA PHE A 236 -15.08 -5.80 -7.92
C PHE A 236 -15.52 -4.91 -9.09
N ARG A 237 -14.79 -3.84 -9.40
CA ARG A 237 -15.04 -2.99 -10.57
C ARG A 237 -14.96 -3.79 -11.86
N GLN A 238 -13.93 -4.59 -12.03
CA GLN A 238 -13.73 -5.44 -13.20
C GLN A 238 -14.85 -6.49 -13.35
N GLY A 239 -15.32 -7.04 -12.22
CA GLY A 239 -16.49 -7.94 -12.20
C GLY A 239 -17.74 -7.27 -12.73
N GLN A 240 -18.06 -6.06 -12.25
CA GLN A 240 -19.23 -5.30 -12.69
C GLN A 240 -19.15 -4.91 -14.18
N GLU A 241 -17.99 -4.54 -14.69
CA GLU A 241 -17.81 -4.24 -16.12
C GLU A 241 -18.06 -5.48 -17.00
N ARG A 242 -17.58 -6.64 -16.56
CA ARG A 242 -17.85 -7.91 -17.25
C ARG A 242 -19.34 -8.26 -17.30
N ASP A 243 -20.04 -8.08 -16.19
CA ASP A 243 -21.46 -8.42 -16.11
C ASP A 243 -22.31 -7.49 -16.97
N ARG A 244 -21.97 -6.19 -17.06
CA ARG A 244 -22.59 -5.24 -18.00
C ARG A 244 -22.39 -5.65 -19.45
N MET A 245 -21.15 -5.97 -19.86
CA MET A 245 -20.90 -6.42 -21.23
C MET A 245 -21.66 -7.69 -21.61
N ARG A 246 -21.96 -8.58 -20.66
CA ARG A 246 -22.78 -9.76 -20.91
C ARG A 246 -24.25 -9.40 -21.12
N GLN A 247 -24.77 -8.44 -20.35
CA GLN A 247 -26.16 -7.97 -20.47
C GLN A 247 -26.41 -7.25 -21.80
N ASP A 248 -25.39 -6.51 -22.31
CA ASP A 248 -25.50 -5.80 -23.59
C ASP A 248 -25.45 -6.74 -24.82
N LEU A 249 -25.11 -8.03 -24.64
CA LEU A 249 -25.03 -9.06 -25.69
C LEU A 249 -26.27 -10.00 -25.71
N THR A 250 -27.14 -9.91 -24.71
CA THR A 250 -28.40 -10.67 -24.60
C THR A 250 -29.62 -9.83 -24.92
#